data_44936996929deddbee7206ada7a6af1b
#
_entry.id   44936996929deddbee7206ada7a6af1b
#
_cell.length_a   1.000
_cell.length_b   1.000
_cell.length_c   1.000
_cell.angle_alpha   90.00
_cell.angle_beta   90.00
_cell.angle_gamma   90.00
#
_symmetry.space_group_name_H-M   'P 1'
#
loop_
_entity.id
_entity.type
_entity.pdbx_description
1 polymer ?
#
loop_
_entity_poly.entity_id
_entity_poly.type
_entity_poly.pdbx_seq_one_letter_code
_entity_poly.pdbx_strand_id
1 'polypeptide(L)'
;MPSTRDIRRRIKSVKNTAQITKAMQMVASAKMRKAQQAALAGRPYATLMNEVMAAATAGAGEFQHPLAEKREVKKRALIIISTDKGLCGALNTNLLREAAKVPPATTVYVVAGRKAAQWVARTKRELVAEFSFKDSPQFAEARAISKFAQELFLSGQVDAVDVVFTNYINTLTQKAEVRPLLPMGRIKKLEANLSGPGTSEDLQPGSASEFSFEPAAGQLLGNLLPHYLNFQVYQVLLEAKASEHSARMVAMKSATDNAKQLIKDLTLEYNKLRQANITKELLEITSAAMAMGN
;
A
#
# COMPACT_ATOMS: atom_id res chain seq x y z
N MET A 1 39.64 13.17 -15.21
CA MET A 1 38.57 12.64 -16.09
C MET A 1 38.43 11.15 -15.82
N PRO A 2 37.24 10.58 -15.82
CA PRO A 2 37.05 9.13 -15.61
C PRO A 2 37.77 8.38 -16.76
N SER A 3 38.40 7.24 -16.45
CA SER A 3 39.08 6.43 -17.46
C SER A 3 38.04 5.65 -18.29
N THR A 4 38.43 5.29 -19.53
CA THR A 4 37.58 4.43 -20.38
C THR A 4 37.20 3.10 -19.69
N ARG A 5 38.10 2.58 -18.81
CA ARG A 5 37.86 1.38 -18.00
C ARG A 5 36.78 1.61 -16.96
N ASP A 6 36.72 2.77 -16.31
CA ASP A 6 35.75 3.10 -15.30
C ASP A 6 34.37 3.26 -15.92
N ILE A 7 34.26 3.95 -17.07
CA ILE A 7 32.99 4.08 -17.79
C ILE A 7 32.46 2.70 -18.22
N ARG A 8 33.33 1.81 -18.73
CA ARG A 8 32.95 0.45 -19.12
C ARG A 8 32.41 -0.36 -17.93
N ARG A 9 33.06 -0.23 -16.75
CA ARG A 9 32.60 -0.86 -15.50
C ARG A 9 31.23 -0.32 -15.10
N ARG A 10 31.01 1.00 -15.21
CA ARG A 10 29.76 1.66 -14.89
C ARG A 10 28.62 1.23 -15.83
N ILE A 11 28.88 1.12 -17.14
CA ILE A 11 27.93 0.58 -18.11
C ILE A 11 27.50 -0.85 -17.72
N LYS A 12 28.44 -1.72 -17.35
CA LYS A 12 28.15 -3.09 -16.91
C LYS A 12 27.28 -3.11 -15.65
N SER A 13 27.58 -2.27 -14.66
CA SER A 13 26.80 -2.15 -13.42
C SER A 13 25.37 -1.69 -13.70
N VAL A 14 25.17 -0.65 -14.54
CA VAL A 14 23.85 -0.13 -14.89
C VAL A 14 23.05 -1.14 -15.71
N LYS A 15 23.69 -1.93 -16.60
CA LYS A 15 23.04 -3.05 -17.30
C LYS A 15 22.49 -4.09 -16.34
N ASN A 16 23.26 -4.48 -15.34
CA ASN A 16 22.80 -5.43 -14.31
C ASN A 16 21.63 -4.84 -13.52
N THR A 17 21.71 -3.55 -13.14
CA THR A 17 20.61 -2.86 -12.45
C THR A 17 19.33 -2.86 -13.29
N ALA A 18 19.42 -2.59 -14.60
CA ALA A 18 18.29 -2.63 -15.53
C ALA A 18 17.64 -4.02 -15.61
N GLN A 19 18.42 -5.08 -15.57
CA GLN A 19 17.90 -6.45 -15.55
C GLN A 19 17.18 -6.76 -14.22
N ILE A 20 17.76 -6.37 -13.10
CA ILE A 20 17.16 -6.57 -11.77
C ILE A 20 15.84 -5.79 -11.67
N THR A 21 15.82 -4.51 -12.05
CA THR A 21 14.59 -3.70 -11.99
C THR A 21 13.51 -4.23 -12.92
N LYS A 22 13.88 -4.74 -14.09
CA LYS A 22 12.95 -5.40 -15.02
C LYS A 22 12.35 -6.68 -14.43
N ALA A 23 13.16 -7.51 -13.78
CA ALA A 23 12.68 -8.70 -13.08
C ALA A 23 11.73 -8.33 -11.91
N MET A 24 12.09 -7.33 -11.11
CA MET A 24 11.25 -6.82 -10.03
C MET A 24 9.92 -6.25 -10.54
N GLN A 25 9.91 -5.56 -11.69
CA GLN A 25 8.69 -5.09 -12.34
C GLN A 25 7.75 -6.26 -12.67
N MET A 26 8.27 -7.34 -13.25
CA MET A 26 7.46 -8.53 -13.61
C MET A 26 6.89 -9.22 -12.37
N VAL A 27 7.70 -9.41 -11.33
CA VAL A 27 7.24 -9.98 -10.05
C VAL A 27 6.16 -9.11 -9.41
N ALA A 28 6.36 -7.79 -9.37
CA ALA A 28 5.36 -6.86 -8.83
C ALA A 28 4.05 -6.90 -9.62
N SER A 29 4.10 -7.00 -10.96
CA SER A 29 2.92 -7.14 -11.81
C SER A 29 2.14 -8.41 -11.51
N ALA A 30 2.83 -9.55 -11.35
CA ALA A 30 2.18 -10.82 -11.00
C ALA A 30 1.50 -10.78 -9.62
N LYS A 31 2.19 -10.21 -8.62
CA LYS A 31 1.64 -10.03 -7.26
C LYS A 31 0.46 -9.06 -7.24
N MET A 32 0.51 -7.97 -8.00
CA MET A 32 -0.59 -7.02 -8.15
C MET A 32 -1.85 -7.71 -8.69
N ARG A 33 -1.72 -8.50 -9.77
CA ARG A 33 -2.85 -9.26 -10.34
C ARG A 33 -3.47 -10.20 -9.30
N LYS A 34 -2.63 -10.92 -8.53
CA LYS A 34 -3.11 -11.81 -7.46
C LYS A 34 -3.85 -11.05 -6.37
N ALA A 35 -3.34 -9.89 -5.93
CA ALA A 35 -4.00 -9.06 -4.94
C ALA A 35 -5.34 -8.50 -5.45
N GLN A 36 -5.40 -8.06 -6.71
CA GLN A 36 -6.65 -7.64 -7.35
C GLN A 36 -7.68 -8.76 -7.43
N GLN A 37 -7.27 -9.95 -7.84
CA GLN A 37 -8.16 -11.12 -7.91
C GLN A 37 -8.73 -11.48 -6.52
N ALA A 38 -7.89 -11.46 -5.48
CA ALA A 38 -8.33 -11.71 -4.12
C ALA A 38 -9.35 -10.66 -3.62
N ALA A 39 -9.12 -9.39 -3.94
CA ALA A 39 -10.05 -8.32 -3.58
C ALA A 39 -11.37 -8.40 -4.36
N LEU A 40 -11.32 -8.76 -5.64
CA LEU A 40 -12.50 -8.98 -6.47
C LEU A 40 -13.33 -10.18 -5.98
N ALA A 41 -12.66 -11.27 -5.57
CA ALA A 41 -13.33 -12.45 -5.03
C ALA A 41 -14.08 -12.16 -3.73
N GLY A 42 -13.69 -11.15 -2.96
CA GLY A 42 -14.38 -10.71 -1.75
C GLY A 42 -15.63 -9.84 -2.00
N ARG A 43 -15.85 -9.34 -3.23
CA ARG A 43 -16.96 -8.43 -3.52
C ARG A 43 -18.36 -9.01 -3.27
N PRO A 44 -18.69 -10.22 -3.74
CA PRO A 44 -20.03 -10.80 -3.49
C PRO A 44 -20.32 -10.89 -2.00
N TYR A 45 -19.32 -11.29 -1.21
CA TYR A 45 -19.44 -11.35 0.24
C TYR A 45 -19.64 -9.95 0.86
N ALA A 46 -18.89 -8.93 0.41
CA ALA A 46 -19.04 -7.56 0.88
C ALA A 46 -20.44 -7.00 0.59
N THR A 47 -20.97 -7.26 -0.62
CA THR A 47 -22.30 -6.80 -1.03
C THR A 47 -23.38 -7.44 -0.15
N LEU A 48 -23.35 -8.76 -0.01
CA LEU A 48 -24.33 -9.49 0.81
C LEU A 48 -24.23 -9.07 2.29
N MET A 49 -23.02 -8.92 2.82
CA MET A 49 -22.81 -8.47 4.20
C MET A 49 -23.39 -7.05 4.41
N ASN A 50 -23.22 -6.14 3.46
CA ASN A 50 -23.81 -4.80 3.53
C ASN A 50 -25.35 -4.85 3.51
N GLU A 51 -25.95 -5.70 2.68
CA GLU A 51 -27.40 -5.89 2.61
C GLU A 51 -27.95 -6.45 3.93
N VAL A 52 -27.35 -7.52 4.44
CA VAL A 52 -27.72 -8.13 5.73
C VAL A 52 -27.61 -7.14 6.88
N MET A 53 -26.48 -6.39 6.94
CA MET A 53 -26.25 -5.37 7.96
C MET A 53 -27.26 -4.22 7.88
N ALA A 54 -27.61 -3.77 6.68
CA ALA A 54 -28.61 -2.73 6.48
C ALA A 54 -30.00 -3.18 6.91
N ALA A 55 -30.41 -4.41 6.51
CA ALA A 55 -31.69 -5.00 6.90
C ALA A 55 -31.78 -5.26 8.41
N ALA A 56 -30.71 -5.81 9.00
CA ALA A 56 -30.67 -6.06 10.44
C ALA A 56 -30.73 -4.75 11.27
N THR A 57 -30.07 -3.69 10.80
CA THR A 57 -30.11 -2.37 11.44
C THR A 57 -31.51 -1.75 11.36
N ALA A 58 -32.20 -1.90 10.22
CA ALA A 58 -33.56 -1.42 10.06
C ALA A 58 -34.58 -2.19 10.97
N GLY A 59 -34.35 -3.50 11.17
CA GLY A 59 -35.19 -4.36 12.00
C GLY A 59 -34.92 -4.34 13.50
N ALA A 60 -33.76 -3.78 13.93
CA ALA A 60 -33.33 -3.83 15.33
C ALA A 60 -33.81 -2.66 16.20
N GLY A 61 -34.49 -1.64 15.63
CA GLY A 61 -34.93 -0.45 16.38
C GLY A 61 -33.76 0.31 17.01
N GLU A 62 -33.88 0.68 18.29
CA GLU A 62 -32.82 1.31 19.07
C GLU A 62 -31.77 0.29 19.54
N PHE A 63 -31.02 -0.27 18.62
CA PHE A 63 -29.95 -1.20 18.96
C PHE A 63 -28.71 -0.45 19.47
N GLN A 64 -28.36 -0.73 20.74
CA GLN A 64 -27.12 -0.21 21.34
C GLN A 64 -26.08 -1.32 21.40
N HIS A 65 -24.93 -1.07 20.76
CA HIS A 65 -23.77 -1.95 20.81
C HIS A 65 -22.53 -1.20 21.28
N PRO A 66 -21.70 -1.75 22.16
CA PRO A 66 -20.50 -1.06 22.66
C PRO A 66 -19.55 -0.55 21.55
N LEU A 67 -19.45 -1.26 20.42
CA LEU A 67 -18.64 -0.83 19.28
C LEU A 67 -19.24 0.32 18.45
N ALA A 68 -20.53 0.64 18.66
CA ALA A 68 -21.22 1.74 17.98
C ALA A 68 -21.40 2.98 18.88
N GLU A 69 -21.02 2.87 20.15
CA GLU A 69 -21.15 3.93 21.14
C GLU A 69 -20.28 5.13 20.78
N LYS A 70 -20.90 6.29 20.57
CA LYS A 70 -20.19 7.54 20.32
C LYS A 70 -19.74 8.15 21.63
N ARG A 71 -18.44 8.34 21.79
CA ARG A 71 -17.80 9.00 22.93
C ARG A 71 -17.15 10.31 22.51
N GLU A 72 -16.94 11.22 23.43
CA GLU A 72 -16.08 12.37 23.22
C GLU A 72 -14.64 11.90 22.98
N VAL A 73 -14.05 12.25 21.82
CA VAL A 73 -12.74 11.72 21.42
C VAL A 73 -11.64 12.48 22.14
N LYS A 74 -11.12 11.93 23.23
CA LYS A 74 -9.96 12.41 23.98
C LYS A 74 -8.68 11.70 23.53
N LYS A 75 -8.74 10.40 23.32
CA LYS A 75 -7.61 9.58 22.86
C LYS A 75 -8.04 8.73 21.65
N ARG A 76 -7.15 8.66 20.66
CA ARG A 76 -7.42 7.97 19.39
C ARG A 76 -6.36 6.89 19.12
N ALA A 77 -6.75 5.75 18.60
CA ALA A 77 -5.82 4.79 18.01
C ALA A 77 -5.73 5.00 16.49
N LEU A 78 -4.51 5.06 15.97
CA LEU A 78 -4.25 5.15 14.53
C LEU A 78 -3.55 3.89 14.06
N ILE A 79 -4.26 3.08 13.27
CA ILE A 79 -3.71 1.89 12.63
C ILE A 79 -3.05 2.32 11.32
N ILE A 80 -1.73 2.12 11.16
CA ILE A 80 -1.00 2.48 9.94
C ILE A 80 -0.63 1.20 9.19
N ILE A 81 -1.18 1.04 7.99
CA ILE A 81 -0.86 -0.09 7.12
C ILE A 81 0.16 0.34 6.09
N SER A 82 1.41 -0.11 6.26
CA SER A 82 2.55 0.25 5.41
C SER A 82 3.19 -0.98 4.78
N THR A 83 4.18 -0.74 3.93
CA THR A 83 4.97 -1.81 3.33
C THR A 83 6.11 -2.25 4.24
N ASP A 84 6.56 -3.50 4.09
CA ASP A 84 7.80 -3.99 4.73
C ASP A 84 9.04 -3.55 3.94
N LYS A 85 8.95 -3.53 2.62
CA LYS A 85 10.05 -3.26 1.70
C LYS A 85 9.81 -1.93 0.97
N GLY A 86 10.89 -1.24 0.62
CA GLY A 86 10.87 -0.03 -0.19
C GLY A 86 10.70 -0.30 -1.70
N LEU A 87 11.23 0.60 -2.50
CA LEU A 87 11.21 0.57 -3.97
C LEU A 87 9.79 0.63 -4.57
N CYS A 88 8.87 1.28 -3.85
CA CYS A 88 7.49 1.53 -4.24
C CYS A 88 7.21 3.04 -4.48
N GLY A 89 8.22 3.78 -4.95
CA GLY A 89 8.09 5.22 -5.20
C GLY A 89 7.76 6.01 -3.93
N ALA A 90 6.85 6.95 -4.05
CA ALA A 90 6.42 7.84 -2.96
C ALA A 90 5.34 7.25 -2.03
N LEU A 91 4.91 6.00 -2.23
CA LEU A 91 3.76 5.40 -1.54
C LEU A 91 3.86 5.53 -0.02
N ASN A 92 4.97 5.07 0.59
CA ASN A 92 5.14 5.17 2.04
C ASN A 92 5.26 6.62 2.52
N THR A 93 5.93 7.48 1.76
CA THR A 93 6.07 8.90 2.11
C THR A 93 4.72 9.59 2.15
N ASN A 94 3.84 9.31 1.18
CA ASN A 94 2.50 9.87 1.13
C ASN A 94 1.64 9.31 2.28
N LEU A 95 1.71 8.01 2.55
CA LEU A 95 1.02 7.36 3.67
C LEU A 95 1.41 8.00 5.01
N LEU A 96 2.71 8.11 5.28
CA LEU A 96 3.21 8.67 6.55
C LEU A 96 2.95 10.17 6.67
N ARG A 97 2.85 10.91 5.57
CA ARG A 97 2.41 12.30 5.56
C ARG A 97 0.97 12.44 6.01
N GLU A 98 0.06 11.56 5.57
CA GLU A 98 -1.32 11.53 6.06
C GLU A 98 -1.38 11.16 7.55
N ALA A 99 -0.63 10.15 7.99
CA ALA A 99 -0.54 9.77 9.40
C ALA A 99 0.05 10.90 10.28
N ALA A 100 0.91 11.75 9.73
CA ALA A 100 1.51 12.86 10.45
C ALA A 100 0.54 14.01 10.72
N LYS A 101 -0.57 14.11 9.99
CA LYS A 101 -1.60 15.16 10.20
C LYS A 101 -2.37 14.97 11.51
N VAL A 102 -2.37 13.75 12.05
CA VAL A 102 -3.06 13.45 13.32
C VAL A 102 -2.19 13.91 14.50
N PRO A 103 -2.75 14.64 15.49
CA PRO A 103 -2.00 15.13 16.64
C PRO A 103 -1.36 14.00 17.44
N PRO A 104 -0.04 14.01 17.66
CA PRO A 104 0.66 12.88 18.32
C PRO A 104 0.33 12.77 19.81
N ALA A 105 0.01 13.89 20.49
CA ALA A 105 -0.23 13.91 21.94
C ALA A 105 -1.50 13.13 22.36
N THR A 106 -2.49 13.02 21.47
CA THR A 106 -3.78 12.35 21.71
C THR A 106 -3.90 11.05 20.95
N THR A 107 -2.81 10.56 20.33
CA THR A 107 -2.87 9.41 19.43
C THR A 107 -1.89 8.33 19.84
N VAL A 108 -2.40 7.11 19.97
CA VAL A 108 -1.58 5.88 20.07
C VAL A 108 -1.49 5.21 18.72
N TYR A 109 -0.37 4.57 18.44
CA TYR A 109 -0.10 4.01 17.12
C TYR A 109 -0.09 2.48 17.16
N VAL A 110 -0.86 1.90 16.27
CA VAL A 110 -0.82 0.48 15.94
C VAL A 110 -0.30 0.37 14.52
N VAL A 111 0.73 -0.40 14.28
CA VAL A 111 1.35 -0.46 12.96
C VAL A 111 1.27 -1.86 12.37
N ALA A 112 1.00 -1.93 11.07
CA ALA A 112 1.12 -3.11 10.27
C ALA A 112 2.12 -2.84 9.14
N GLY A 113 3.32 -3.46 9.25
CA GLY A 113 4.43 -3.29 8.32
C GLY A 113 5.57 -2.43 8.84
N ARG A 114 6.80 -2.84 8.47
CA ARG A 114 8.06 -2.29 9.01
C ARG A 114 8.28 -0.80 8.75
N LYS A 115 7.80 -0.26 7.62
CA LYS A 115 8.06 1.16 7.29
C LYS A 115 7.34 2.11 8.23
N ALA A 116 6.13 1.77 8.67
CA ALA A 116 5.41 2.50 9.70
C ALA A 116 6.08 2.34 11.07
N ALA A 117 6.47 1.12 11.45
CA ALA A 117 7.16 0.87 12.72
C ALA A 117 8.45 1.71 12.84
N GLN A 118 9.28 1.71 11.81
CA GLN A 118 10.49 2.54 11.76
C GLN A 118 10.20 4.04 11.87
N TRP A 119 9.11 4.51 11.26
CA TRP A 119 8.72 5.91 11.33
C TRP A 119 8.21 6.30 12.72
N VAL A 120 7.34 5.49 13.34
CA VAL A 120 6.82 5.71 14.69
C VAL A 120 7.97 5.75 15.69
N ALA A 121 8.90 4.79 15.64
CA ALA A 121 10.08 4.74 16.51
C ALA A 121 10.98 5.98 16.33
N ARG A 122 11.28 6.37 15.08
CA ARG A 122 12.12 7.54 14.78
C ARG A 122 11.50 8.85 15.24
N THR A 123 10.17 8.97 15.18
CA THR A 123 9.43 10.16 15.59
C THR A 123 9.03 10.14 17.07
N LYS A 124 9.46 9.11 17.83
CA LYS A 124 9.21 8.94 19.28
C LYS A 124 7.71 9.01 19.61
N ARG A 125 6.87 8.42 18.78
CA ARG A 125 5.42 8.35 19.00
C ARG A 125 5.07 7.10 19.81
N GLU A 126 3.93 7.11 20.50
CA GLU A 126 3.48 6.00 21.35
C GLU A 126 3.06 4.79 20.51
N LEU A 127 3.95 3.80 20.38
CA LEU A 127 3.68 2.54 19.70
C LEU A 127 3.08 1.54 20.68
N VAL A 128 1.87 1.07 20.42
CA VAL A 128 1.17 0.10 21.28
C VAL A 128 1.31 -1.33 20.76
N ALA A 129 1.23 -1.52 19.44
CA ALA A 129 1.38 -2.84 18.84
C ALA A 129 1.97 -2.76 17.42
N GLU A 130 2.74 -3.80 17.06
CA GLU A 130 3.26 -4.02 15.72
C GLU A 130 2.78 -5.36 15.18
N PHE A 131 2.19 -5.34 13.98
CA PHE A 131 1.73 -6.51 13.25
C PHE A 131 2.52 -6.68 11.97
N SER A 132 2.74 -7.93 11.59
CA SER A 132 3.27 -8.30 10.29
C SER A 132 2.22 -9.07 9.50
N PHE A 133 2.20 -8.93 8.18
CA PHE A 133 1.29 -9.66 7.32
C PHE A 133 1.96 -10.00 5.99
N LYS A 134 1.50 -11.10 5.39
CA LYS A 134 2.10 -11.68 4.18
C LYS A 134 1.79 -10.85 2.93
N ASP A 135 2.52 -11.11 1.85
CA ASP A 135 2.23 -10.51 0.52
C ASP A 135 0.82 -10.87 -0.01
N SER A 136 0.28 -12.00 0.41
CA SER A 136 -1.13 -12.38 0.23
C SER A 136 -1.75 -12.38 1.62
N PRO A 137 -2.40 -11.29 2.06
CA PRO A 137 -2.99 -11.19 3.39
C PRO A 137 -4.02 -12.30 3.62
N GLN A 138 -3.99 -12.87 4.81
CA GLN A 138 -4.97 -13.86 5.25
C GLN A 138 -5.99 -13.22 6.18
N PHE A 139 -7.21 -13.73 6.20
CA PHE A 139 -8.26 -13.23 7.08
C PHE A 139 -7.87 -13.30 8.57
N ALA A 140 -7.10 -14.32 8.96
CA ALA A 140 -6.60 -14.46 10.33
C ALA A 140 -5.69 -13.28 10.76
N GLU A 141 -4.87 -12.74 9.85
CA GLU A 141 -4.01 -11.57 10.11
C GLU A 141 -4.85 -10.30 10.31
N ALA A 142 -5.87 -10.10 9.46
CA ALA A 142 -6.81 -9.00 9.60
C ALA A 142 -7.62 -9.10 10.91
N ARG A 143 -8.07 -10.30 11.25
CA ARG A 143 -8.80 -10.57 12.50
C ARG A 143 -7.95 -10.24 13.73
N ALA A 144 -6.66 -10.55 13.74
CA ALA A 144 -5.76 -10.22 14.85
C ALA A 144 -5.65 -8.70 15.05
N ILE A 145 -5.46 -7.93 13.97
CA ILE A 145 -5.40 -6.45 14.02
C ILE A 145 -6.74 -5.88 14.50
N SER A 146 -7.84 -6.36 13.93
CA SER A 146 -9.19 -5.90 14.25
C SER A 146 -9.57 -6.20 15.70
N LYS A 147 -9.27 -7.41 16.19
CA LYS A 147 -9.53 -7.81 17.58
C LYS A 147 -8.78 -6.92 18.55
N PHE A 148 -7.50 -6.65 18.30
CA PHE A 148 -6.71 -5.74 19.12
C PHE A 148 -7.31 -4.31 19.14
N ALA A 149 -7.74 -3.81 17.99
CA ALA A 149 -8.42 -2.51 17.88
C ALA A 149 -9.73 -2.47 18.68
N GLN A 150 -10.51 -3.54 18.63
CA GLN A 150 -11.75 -3.68 19.42
C GLN A 150 -11.44 -3.71 20.92
N GLU A 151 -10.42 -4.44 21.36
CA GLU A 151 -9.99 -4.52 22.76
C GLU A 151 -9.58 -3.15 23.30
N LEU A 152 -8.80 -2.37 22.55
CA LEU A 152 -8.42 -1.00 22.91
C LEU A 152 -9.62 -0.07 23.08
N PHE A 153 -10.62 -0.20 22.19
CA PHE A 153 -11.84 0.61 22.23
C PHE A 153 -12.78 0.19 23.36
N LEU A 154 -13.01 -1.10 23.54
CA LEU A 154 -13.90 -1.64 24.57
C LEU A 154 -13.36 -1.45 25.98
N SER A 155 -12.03 -1.51 26.16
CA SER A 155 -11.38 -1.22 27.46
C SER A 155 -11.37 0.27 27.83
N GLY A 156 -11.83 1.16 26.95
CA GLY A 156 -11.83 2.60 27.19
C GLY A 156 -10.43 3.25 27.11
N GLN A 157 -9.42 2.54 26.63
CA GLN A 157 -8.08 3.11 26.42
C GLN A 157 -8.07 4.14 25.29
N VAL A 158 -8.96 3.97 24.33
CA VAL A 158 -9.16 4.91 23.21
C VAL A 158 -10.66 5.10 22.94
N ASP A 159 -11.01 6.30 22.48
CA ASP A 159 -12.40 6.70 22.19
C ASP A 159 -12.72 6.59 20.69
N ALA A 160 -11.70 6.49 19.85
CA ALA A 160 -11.85 6.32 18.41
C ALA A 160 -10.68 5.49 17.84
N VAL A 161 -10.96 4.74 16.78
CA VAL A 161 -9.96 4.00 16.02
C VAL A 161 -10.07 4.36 14.55
N ASP A 162 -9.00 4.85 13.98
CA ASP A 162 -8.89 5.13 12.54
C ASP A 162 -7.82 4.23 11.91
N VAL A 163 -7.97 3.96 10.63
CA VAL A 163 -6.96 3.29 9.81
C VAL A 163 -6.44 4.21 8.72
N VAL A 164 -5.12 4.30 8.60
CA VAL A 164 -4.42 4.99 7.51
C VAL A 164 -3.81 3.94 6.61
N PHE A 165 -4.18 3.97 5.35
CA PHE A 165 -3.71 3.03 4.34
C PHE A 165 -3.67 3.70 2.97
N THR A 166 -3.10 2.99 1.99
CA THR A 166 -3.11 3.48 0.62
C THR A 166 -4.20 2.77 -0.17
N ASN A 167 -5.23 3.52 -0.54
CA ASN A 167 -6.32 3.06 -1.38
C ASN A 167 -5.86 2.90 -2.83
N TYR A 168 -6.24 1.79 -3.46
CA TYR A 168 -5.98 1.49 -4.86
C TYR A 168 -7.09 2.06 -5.75
N ILE A 169 -6.80 3.13 -6.49
CA ILE A 169 -7.74 3.70 -7.46
C ILE A 169 -7.53 3.03 -8.83
N ASN A 170 -6.30 3.08 -9.33
CA ASN A 170 -5.87 2.41 -10.56
C ASN A 170 -4.37 2.13 -10.53
N THR A 171 -3.84 1.52 -11.57
CA THR A 171 -2.43 1.12 -11.66
C THR A 171 -1.44 2.31 -11.52
N LEU A 172 -1.83 3.50 -11.94
CA LEU A 172 -0.97 4.69 -11.89
C LEU A 172 -1.25 5.55 -10.67
N THR A 173 -2.46 5.49 -10.11
CA THR A 173 -2.91 6.37 -9.03
C THR A 173 -3.26 5.56 -7.79
N GLN A 174 -2.53 5.84 -6.71
CA GLN A 174 -2.81 5.33 -5.37
C GLN A 174 -2.91 6.53 -4.44
N LYS A 175 -3.91 6.54 -3.56
CA LYS A 175 -4.17 7.64 -2.63
C LYS A 175 -4.10 7.16 -1.19
N ALA A 176 -3.26 7.80 -0.39
CA ALA A 176 -3.27 7.61 1.05
C ALA A 176 -4.54 8.27 1.63
N GLU A 177 -5.26 7.55 2.47
CA GLU A 177 -6.47 8.03 3.13
C GLU A 177 -6.58 7.54 4.56
N VAL A 178 -7.34 8.29 5.35
CA VAL A 178 -7.72 7.95 6.72
C VAL A 178 -9.18 7.52 6.70
N ARG A 179 -9.45 6.30 7.20
CA ARG A 179 -10.81 5.77 7.29
C ARG A 179 -11.14 5.50 8.75
N PRO A 180 -12.23 6.05 9.30
CA PRO A 180 -12.68 5.70 10.65
C PRO A 180 -13.15 4.24 10.68
N LEU A 181 -12.73 3.50 11.72
CA LEU A 181 -13.15 2.13 11.99
C LEU A 181 -14.10 2.06 13.20
N LEU A 182 -13.77 2.74 14.30
CA LEU A 182 -14.55 2.79 15.52
C LEU A 182 -14.67 4.23 16.03
N PRO A 183 -15.82 4.63 16.60
CA PRO A 183 -17.06 3.87 16.73
C PRO A 183 -17.70 3.60 15.37
N MET A 184 -18.39 2.45 15.26
CA MET A 184 -19.14 2.10 14.05
C MET A 184 -20.35 3.02 13.96
N GLY A 185 -20.20 4.12 13.21
CA GLY A 185 -21.30 5.02 12.85
C GLY A 185 -22.33 4.34 11.93
N ARG A 186 -23.25 5.13 11.31
CA ARG A 186 -24.13 4.62 10.24
C ARG A 186 -23.28 3.83 9.25
N ILE A 187 -23.65 2.58 9.01
CA ILE A 187 -22.96 1.65 8.11
C ILE A 187 -22.83 2.34 6.75
N LYS A 188 -21.66 2.94 6.50
CA LYS A 188 -21.32 3.41 5.16
C LYS A 188 -21.12 2.17 4.32
N LYS A 189 -21.84 2.07 3.20
CA LYS A 189 -21.66 0.99 2.23
C LYS A 189 -20.16 0.74 2.05
N LEU A 190 -19.78 -0.51 2.18
CA LEU A 190 -18.41 -0.96 1.91
C LEU A 190 -18.22 -0.82 0.39
N GLU A 191 -17.81 0.35 -0.07
CA GLU A 191 -17.40 0.52 -1.46
C GLU A 191 -16.05 -0.18 -1.62
N ALA A 192 -16.09 -1.37 -2.18
CA ALA A 192 -14.89 -2.01 -2.69
C ALA A 192 -14.41 -1.19 -3.89
N ASN A 193 -13.58 -0.18 -3.63
CA ASN A 193 -13.03 0.75 -4.64
C ASN A 193 -12.02 0.10 -5.61
N LEU A 194 -12.01 -1.20 -5.73
CA LEU A 194 -11.31 -1.91 -6.81
C LEU A 194 -12.16 -1.92 -8.07
N SER A 195 -12.66 -0.75 -8.45
CA SER A 195 -13.33 -0.56 -9.73
C SER A 195 -12.28 -0.67 -10.85
N GLY A 196 -12.22 -1.85 -11.47
CA GLY A 196 -11.81 -1.95 -12.85
C GLY A 196 -12.84 -1.21 -13.73
N PRO A 197 -12.45 -0.66 -14.90
CA PRO A 197 -13.40 -0.06 -15.82
C PRO A 197 -14.38 -1.13 -16.27
N GLY A 198 -15.63 -1.04 -15.84
CA GLY A 198 -16.71 -1.85 -16.40
C GLY A 198 -17.66 -2.55 -15.47
N THR A 199 -18.02 -2.05 -14.27
CA THR A 199 -19.14 -2.68 -13.54
C THR A 199 -19.75 -1.79 -12.43
N SER A 200 -20.05 -0.54 -12.72
CA SER A 200 -20.89 0.27 -11.81
C SER A 200 -22.38 0.26 -12.21
N GLU A 201 -22.79 -0.42 -13.27
CA GLU A 201 -24.17 -0.34 -13.79
C GLU A 201 -25.00 -1.64 -13.69
N ASP A 202 -24.43 -2.82 -13.41
CA ASP A 202 -25.18 -4.08 -13.47
C ASP A 202 -25.59 -4.70 -12.12
N LEU A 203 -25.32 -4.07 -11.00
CA LEU A 203 -25.95 -4.42 -9.74
C LEU A 203 -27.09 -3.44 -9.46
N GLN A 204 -28.17 -3.60 -10.21
CA GLN A 204 -29.47 -3.08 -9.78
C GLN A 204 -29.67 -3.54 -8.33
N PRO A 205 -30.19 -2.68 -7.43
CA PRO A 205 -30.63 -3.14 -6.13
C PRO A 205 -31.70 -4.22 -6.40
N GLY A 206 -31.27 -5.46 -6.26
CA GLY A 206 -32.17 -6.61 -6.37
C GLY A 206 -33.30 -6.33 -5.41
N SER A 207 -34.53 -6.66 -5.84
CA SER A 207 -35.77 -6.61 -5.09
C SER A 207 -35.49 -6.79 -3.61
N ALA A 208 -36.05 -5.89 -2.77
CA ALA A 208 -35.91 -5.94 -1.33
C ALA A 208 -36.14 -7.39 -0.82
N SER A 209 -35.05 -8.10 -0.61
CA SER A 209 -35.09 -9.44 -0.06
C SER A 209 -35.59 -9.28 1.36
N GLU A 210 -36.79 -9.76 1.67
CA GLU A 210 -37.27 -9.83 3.04
C GLU A 210 -36.40 -10.83 3.78
N PHE A 211 -35.50 -10.34 4.63
CA PHE A 211 -34.69 -11.19 5.49
C PHE A 211 -35.53 -11.57 6.72
N SER A 212 -35.71 -12.85 6.95
CA SER A 212 -36.16 -13.38 8.23
C SER A 212 -34.93 -13.62 9.12
N PHE A 213 -34.92 -13.00 10.30
CA PHE A 213 -33.79 -13.11 11.23
C PHE A 213 -34.09 -14.09 12.35
N GLU A 214 -33.25 -15.09 12.49
CA GLU A 214 -33.26 -16.05 13.59
C GLU A 214 -31.81 -16.21 14.13
N PRO A 215 -31.49 -15.78 15.35
CA PRO A 215 -32.31 -15.08 16.37
C PRO A 215 -32.68 -13.63 16.00
N ALA A 216 -33.39 -12.94 16.91
CA ALA A 216 -33.85 -11.56 16.71
C ALA A 216 -32.69 -10.64 16.18
N ALA A 217 -33.04 -9.70 15.31
CA ALA A 217 -32.09 -8.83 14.60
C ALA A 217 -31.02 -8.16 15.50
N GLY A 218 -31.41 -7.78 16.74
CA GLY A 218 -30.46 -7.20 17.71
C GLY A 218 -29.36 -8.16 18.18
N GLN A 219 -29.71 -9.43 18.46
CA GLN A 219 -28.72 -10.45 18.86
C GLN A 219 -27.80 -10.80 17.66
N LEU A 220 -28.35 -10.87 16.48
CA LEU A 220 -27.62 -11.11 15.25
C LEU A 220 -26.58 -10.00 15.01
N LEU A 221 -26.97 -8.74 15.16
CA LEU A 221 -26.07 -7.58 15.02
C LEU A 221 -24.93 -7.64 16.02
N GLY A 222 -25.15 -8.06 17.26
CA GLY A 222 -24.11 -8.23 18.27
C GLY A 222 -22.94 -9.13 17.80
N ASN A 223 -23.26 -10.19 17.05
CA ASN A 223 -22.29 -11.13 16.51
C ASN A 223 -21.71 -10.67 15.15
N LEU A 224 -22.53 -10.02 14.34
CA LEU A 224 -22.12 -9.56 13.00
C LEU A 224 -21.19 -8.36 13.04
N LEU A 225 -21.37 -7.40 13.95
CA LEU A 225 -20.54 -6.18 14.00
C LEU A 225 -19.04 -6.46 14.16
N PRO A 226 -18.58 -7.31 15.09
CA PRO A 226 -17.17 -7.67 15.17
C PRO A 226 -16.67 -8.36 13.90
N HIS A 227 -17.50 -9.20 13.28
CA HIS A 227 -17.15 -9.89 12.05
C HIS A 227 -17.05 -8.94 10.86
N TYR A 228 -17.97 -8.00 10.75
CA TYR A 228 -17.95 -6.93 9.75
C TYR A 228 -16.69 -6.07 9.88
N LEU A 229 -16.28 -5.70 11.10
CA LEU A 229 -15.04 -4.97 11.33
C LEU A 229 -13.81 -5.77 10.90
N ASN A 230 -13.77 -7.08 11.21
CA ASN A 230 -12.69 -7.97 10.74
C ASN A 230 -12.60 -7.96 9.21
N PHE A 231 -13.75 -8.00 8.55
CA PHE A 231 -13.79 -7.96 7.09
C PHE A 231 -13.36 -6.62 6.51
N GLN A 232 -13.75 -5.50 7.14
CA GLN A 232 -13.27 -4.17 6.74
C GLN A 232 -11.74 -4.06 6.80
N VAL A 233 -11.13 -4.51 7.91
CA VAL A 233 -9.68 -4.52 8.04
C VAL A 233 -9.03 -5.43 6.99
N TYR A 234 -9.64 -6.59 6.71
CA TYR A 234 -9.15 -7.49 5.65
C TYR A 234 -9.16 -6.82 4.27
N GLN A 235 -10.24 -6.13 3.94
CA GLN A 235 -10.37 -5.41 2.68
C GLN A 235 -9.30 -4.30 2.56
N VAL A 236 -9.07 -3.55 3.64
CA VAL A 236 -8.03 -2.51 3.69
C VAL A 236 -6.62 -3.11 3.49
N LEU A 237 -6.34 -4.30 4.05
CA LEU A 237 -5.06 -4.99 3.83
C LEU A 237 -4.88 -5.40 2.35
N LEU A 238 -5.94 -5.89 1.71
CA LEU A 238 -5.91 -6.25 0.29
C LEU A 238 -5.68 -5.02 -0.60
N GLU A 239 -6.39 -3.92 -0.34
CA GLU A 239 -6.23 -2.65 -1.05
C GLU A 239 -4.82 -2.08 -0.89
N ALA A 240 -4.27 -2.11 0.32
CA ALA A 240 -2.92 -1.67 0.61
C ALA A 240 -1.87 -2.51 -0.14
N LYS A 241 -2.06 -3.83 -0.23
CA LYS A 241 -1.15 -4.72 -0.99
C LYS A 241 -1.27 -4.52 -2.50
N ALA A 242 -2.45 -4.34 -3.03
CA ALA A 242 -2.64 -4.00 -4.45
C ALA A 242 -1.95 -2.68 -4.79
N SER A 243 -2.09 -1.66 -3.94
CA SER A 243 -1.43 -0.36 -4.07
C SER A 243 0.10 -0.49 -3.99
N GLU A 244 0.62 -1.27 -3.03
CA GLU A 244 2.05 -1.53 -2.87
C GLU A 244 2.66 -2.15 -4.13
N HIS A 245 2.05 -3.20 -4.66
CA HIS A 245 2.57 -3.89 -5.82
C HIS A 245 2.43 -3.07 -7.11
N SER A 246 1.35 -2.30 -7.24
CA SER A 246 1.16 -1.38 -8.35
C SER A 246 2.21 -0.26 -8.35
N ALA A 247 2.39 0.42 -7.24
CA ALA A 247 3.41 1.48 -7.10
C ALA A 247 4.82 0.93 -7.35
N ARG A 248 5.13 -0.27 -6.85
CA ARG A 248 6.42 -0.93 -7.11
C ARG A 248 6.60 -1.28 -8.57
N MET A 249 5.59 -1.78 -9.26
CA MET A 249 5.63 -2.07 -10.69
C MET A 249 5.95 -0.82 -11.51
N VAL A 250 5.27 0.30 -11.23
CA VAL A 250 5.50 1.59 -11.92
C VAL A 250 6.89 2.13 -11.61
N ALA A 251 7.31 2.13 -10.35
CA ALA A 251 8.64 2.59 -9.95
C ALA A 251 9.76 1.77 -10.61
N MET A 252 9.62 0.45 -10.67
CA MET A 252 10.62 -0.42 -11.32
C MET A 252 10.63 -0.26 -12.84
N LYS A 253 9.48 0.01 -13.47
CA LYS A 253 9.42 0.36 -14.90
C LYS A 253 10.21 1.64 -15.16
N SER A 254 9.95 2.72 -14.43
CA SER A 254 10.68 3.98 -14.56
C SER A 254 12.17 3.81 -14.30
N ALA A 255 12.56 3.04 -13.27
CA ALA A 255 13.96 2.75 -12.99
C ALA A 255 14.65 2.00 -14.13
N THR A 256 13.95 1.04 -14.77
CA THR A 256 14.46 0.29 -15.93
C THR A 256 14.65 1.19 -17.14
N ASP A 257 13.69 2.07 -17.41
CA ASP A 257 13.75 2.98 -18.56
C ASP A 257 14.85 4.05 -18.37
N ASN A 258 15.00 4.60 -17.16
CA ASN A 258 16.09 5.51 -16.80
C ASN A 258 17.46 4.80 -16.90
N ALA A 259 17.57 3.56 -16.47
CA ALA A 259 18.81 2.79 -16.60
C ALA A 259 19.20 2.57 -18.07
N LYS A 260 18.24 2.28 -18.96
CA LYS A 260 18.48 2.15 -20.39
C LYS A 260 18.97 3.46 -21.01
N GLN A 261 18.38 4.60 -20.61
CA GLN A 261 18.82 5.90 -21.10
C GLN A 261 20.26 6.20 -20.63
N LEU A 262 20.55 5.96 -19.35
CA LEU A 262 21.91 6.14 -18.81
C LEU A 262 22.94 5.26 -19.51
N ILE A 263 22.59 4.03 -19.92
CA ILE A 263 23.48 3.17 -20.72
C ILE A 263 23.79 3.79 -22.07
N LYS A 264 22.81 4.39 -22.75
CA LYS A 264 23.04 5.09 -24.02
C LYS A 264 24.01 6.26 -23.84
N ASP A 265 23.77 7.09 -22.84
CA ASP A 265 24.57 8.28 -22.56
C ASP A 265 26.03 7.90 -22.22
N LEU A 266 26.21 6.92 -21.32
CA LEU A 266 27.55 6.41 -20.98
C LEU A 266 28.25 5.75 -22.16
N THR A 267 27.51 5.12 -23.08
CA THR A 267 28.09 4.51 -24.27
C THR A 267 28.59 5.57 -25.26
N LEU A 268 27.88 6.68 -25.42
CA LEU A 268 28.31 7.81 -26.19
C LEU A 268 29.58 8.44 -25.60
N GLU A 269 29.59 8.67 -24.28
CA GLU A 269 30.76 9.20 -23.57
C GLU A 269 31.99 8.27 -23.72
N TYR A 270 31.78 6.96 -23.55
CA TYR A 270 32.81 5.96 -23.74
C TYR A 270 33.45 6.03 -25.15
N ASN A 271 32.60 6.08 -26.18
CA ASN A 271 33.06 6.12 -27.56
C ASN A 271 33.84 7.42 -27.85
N LYS A 272 33.35 8.57 -27.35
CA LYS A 272 34.06 9.87 -27.49
C LYS A 272 35.41 9.83 -26.83
N LEU A 273 35.52 9.35 -25.60
CA LEU A 273 36.79 9.22 -24.89
C LEU A 273 37.73 8.23 -25.56
N ARG A 274 37.21 7.11 -26.05
CA ARG A 274 38.00 6.13 -26.79
C ARG A 274 38.61 6.74 -28.05
N GLN A 275 37.80 7.46 -28.84
CA GLN A 275 38.31 8.14 -30.04
C GLN A 275 39.36 9.20 -29.69
N ALA A 276 39.14 10.02 -28.64
CA ALA A 276 40.10 11.01 -28.19
C ALA A 276 41.42 10.38 -27.74
N ASN A 277 41.37 9.25 -27.02
CA ASN A 277 42.59 8.54 -26.61
C ASN A 277 43.34 7.96 -27.81
N ILE A 278 42.65 7.33 -28.77
CA ILE A 278 43.26 6.81 -30.00
C ILE A 278 43.93 7.95 -30.78
N THR A 279 43.25 9.09 -30.94
CA THR A 279 43.82 10.25 -31.63
C THR A 279 45.06 10.79 -30.91
N LYS A 280 45.02 10.84 -29.59
CA LYS A 280 46.15 11.27 -28.77
C LYS A 280 47.36 10.33 -28.92
N GLU A 281 47.13 9.01 -28.81
CA GLU A 281 48.19 8.00 -29.01
C GLU A 281 48.81 8.10 -30.43
N LEU A 282 47.96 8.27 -31.47
CA LEU A 282 48.47 8.48 -32.84
C LEU A 282 49.30 9.75 -32.97
N LEU A 283 48.89 10.87 -32.37
CA LEU A 283 49.63 12.11 -32.37
C LEU A 283 50.97 11.98 -31.64
N GLU A 284 51.01 11.29 -30.52
CA GLU A 284 52.23 11.01 -29.75
C GLU A 284 53.21 10.16 -30.58
N ILE A 285 52.75 9.11 -31.27
CA ILE A 285 53.54 8.26 -32.12
C ILE A 285 54.11 9.06 -33.34
N THR A 286 53.25 9.83 -34.01
CA THR A 286 53.68 10.62 -35.16
C THR A 286 54.67 11.73 -34.76
N SER A 287 54.46 12.40 -33.62
CA SER A 287 55.39 13.41 -33.09
C SER A 287 56.73 12.79 -32.71
N ALA A 288 56.74 11.60 -32.09
CA ALA A 288 57.96 10.88 -31.76
C ALA A 288 58.73 10.44 -33.04
N ALA A 289 58.02 9.95 -34.07
CA ALA A 289 58.63 9.57 -35.35
C ALA A 289 59.25 10.78 -36.07
N MET A 290 58.57 11.92 -36.05
CA MET A 290 59.15 13.16 -36.62
C MET A 290 60.37 13.65 -35.84
N ALA A 291 60.44 13.50 -34.53
CA ALA A 291 61.57 13.86 -33.69
C ALA A 291 62.76 12.92 -33.85
N MET A 292 62.55 11.68 -34.27
CA MET A 292 63.60 10.69 -34.50
C MET A 292 64.13 10.68 -35.98
N GLY A 293 63.43 11.35 -36.89
CA GLY A 293 63.75 11.38 -38.33
C GLY A 293 64.54 12.60 -38.77
N ASN A 294 65.08 13.42 -37.83
CA ASN A 294 66.05 14.52 -38.08
C ASN A 294 67.46 14.12 -37.65
#